data_2f58661c2c950ced260f1a165ae5a022
#
_entry.id   2f58661c2c950ced260f1a165ae5a022
#
_cell.length_a   1.000
_cell.length_b   1.000
_cell.length_c   1.000
_cell.angle_alpha   90.00
_cell.angle_beta   90.00
_cell.angle_gamma   90.00
#
_symmetry.space_group_name_H-M   'P 1'
#
loop_
_entity.id
_entity.type
_entity.pdbx_description
1 polymer ?
#
loop_
_entity_poly.entity_id
_entity_poly.type
_entity_poly.pdbx_seq_one_letter_code
_entity_poly.pdbx_strand_id
1 'polypeptide(L)'
;MGRKGHSITLSISDRDKTNLEAIALELGMMWGDRPNISKLVEAIASKQIQISKNNDWSSDRIEALAQTFRLLVDYGELEKAQVMANLLLERSELNSPLRRSIEHFLDKPPEIWRHTIDRYIKQHQPFRLRYLDAAEAPHEFAIYYAKVTPHDKRIYLDCWCVDIAKSDTVTALQHNRCFRLDRIPPEAAITPIQGKWRSQLDQILVTFNLSGNLAFAYQPRDEDVDNTWLETGPPVRQITRTISSTFWFYREIMPYAEDCEIIAPDDVREKFQEKVRSLYLRYSLHE
;
A
#
# COMPACT_ATOMS: atom_id res chain seq x y z
N MET A 1 -42.48 -33.60 -30.64
CA MET A 1 -43.52 -33.02 -29.71
C MET A 1 -43.21 -31.56 -29.50
N GLY A 2 -44.04 -30.68 -30.07
CA GLY A 2 -43.87 -29.23 -29.91
C GLY A 2 -44.19 -28.80 -28.47
N ARG A 3 -43.26 -28.11 -27.81
CA ARG A 3 -43.49 -27.46 -26.51
C ARG A 3 -44.64 -26.47 -26.69
N LYS A 4 -45.80 -26.69 -26.07
CA LYS A 4 -46.84 -25.68 -25.89
C LYS A 4 -46.30 -24.61 -24.95
N GLY A 5 -45.80 -23.51 -25.50
CA GLY A 5 -45.43 -22.35 -24.70
C GLY A 5 -46.69 -21.64 -24.21
N HIS A 6 -46.66 -21.19 -22.95
CA HIS A 6 -47.68 -20.28 -22.43
C HIS A 6 -47.17 -18.86 -22.54
N SER A 7 -48.03 -17.95 -23.04
CA SER A 7 -47.72 -16.52 -23.06
C SER A 7 -47.87 -15.91 -21.67
N ILE A 8 -46.92 -15.14 -21.25
CA ILE A 8 -46.96 -14.36 -20.01
C ILE A 8 -46.95 -12.87 -20.39
N THR A 9 -47.93 -12.10 -19.91
CA THR A 9 -47.95 -10.65 -20.07
C THR A 9 -47.37 -9.98 -18.82
N LEU A 10 -46.37 -9.13 -19.01
CA LEU A 10 -45.77 -8.35 -17.95
C LEU A 10 -46.22 -6.91 -18.04
N SER A 11 -46.79 -6.36 -16.95
CA SER A 11 -47.10 -4.93 -16.82
C SER A 11 -45.92 -4.28 -16.08
N ILE A 12 -45.04 -3.65 -16.83
CA ILE A 12 -43.84 -2.97 -16.32
C ILE A 12 -43.75 -1.56 -16.90
N SER A 13 -43.03 -0.66 -16.22
CA SER A 13 -42.80 0.69 -16.75
C SER A 13 -41.85 0.65 -17.97
N ASP A 14 -41.90 1.68 -18.81
CA ASP A 14 -40.96 1.80 -19.95
C ASP A 14 -39.50 1.79 -19.50
N ARG A 15 -39.22 2.38 -18.33
CA ARG A 15 -37.90 2.37 -17.71
C ARG A 15 -37.46 0.96 -17.35
N ASP A 16 -38.34 0.15 -16.73
CA ASP A 16 -38.00 -1.22 -16.34
C ASP A 16 -37.83 -2.11 -17.57
N LYS A 17 -38.63 -1.87 -18.62
CA LYS A 17 -38.47 -2.54 -19.90
C LYS A 17 -37.08 -2.26 -20.51
N THR A 18 -36.68 -0.99 -20.55
CA THR A 18 -35.34 -0.59 -21.04
C THR A 18 -34.22 -1.23 -20.23
N ASN A 19 -34.36 -1.29 -18.90
CA ASN A 19 -33.42 -1.93 -18.05
C ASN A 19 -33.31 -3.46 -18.30
N LEU A 20 -34.45 -4.14 -18.49
CA LEU A 20 -34.49 -5.56 -18.83
C LEU A 20 -33.86 -5.84 -20.22
N GLU A 21 -34.10 -4.96 -21.19
CA GLU A 21 -33.48 -5.04 -22.51
C GLU A 21 -31.96 -4.86 -22.43
N ALA A 22 -31.46 -3.92 -21.60
CA ALA A 22 -30.01 -3.74 -21.35
C ALA A 22 -29.41 -4.97 -20.70
N ILE A 23 -30.05 -5.52 -19.68
CA ILE A 23 -29.60 -6.76 -19.01
C ILE A 23 -29.57 -7.94 -19.98
N ALA A 24 -30.63 -8.07 -20.82
CA ALA A 24 -30.69 -9.14 -21.82
C ALA A 24 -29.56 -9.02 -22.85
N LEU A 25 -29.20 -7.80 -23.26
CA LEU A 25 -28.11 -7.51 -24.15
C LEU A 25 -26.75 -7.91 -23.50
N GLU A 26 -26.52 -7.47 -22.28
CA GLU A 26 -25.29 -7.73 -21.50
C GLU A 26 -25.07 -9.24 -21.30
N LEU A 27 -26.14 -9.99 -21.02
CA LEU A 27 -26.09 -11.44 -20.83
C LEU A 27 -26.17 -12.25 -22.13
N GLY A 28 -26.14 -11.60 -23.29
CA GLY A 28 -26.20 -12.26 -24.60
C GLY A 28 -27.53 -12.92 -24.92
N MET A 29 -28.63 -12.53 -24.24
CA MET A 29 -29.99 -13.04 -24.48
C MET A 29 -30.62 -12.33 -25.66
N MET A 30 -30.28 -12.77 -26.87
CA MET A 30 -30.63 -12.09 -28.12
C MET A 30 -31.60 -12.89 -28.97
N TRP A 31 -32.39 -12.16 -29.78
CA TRP A 31 -33.14 -12.68 -30.93
C TRP A 31 -32.69 -11.90 -32.18
N GLY A 32 -31.82 -12.51 -32.99
CA GLY A 32 -31.11 -11.75 -34.02
C GLY A 32 -30.29 -10.65 -33.35
N ASP A 33 -30.45 -9.40 -33.78
CA ASP A 33 -29.73 -8.23 -33.25
C ASP A 33 -30.46 -7.49 -32.13
N ARG A 34 -31.58 -8.06 -31.61
CA ARG A 34 -32.41 -7.39 -30.58
C ARG A 34 -32.36 -8.14 -29.24
N PRO A 35 -32.31 -7.41 -28.11
CA PRO A 35 -32.42 -8.02 -26.79
C PRO A 35 -33.74 -8.76 -26.64
N ASN A 36 -33.71 -9.93 -25.99
CA ASN A 36 -34.87 -10.79 -25.82
C ASN A 36 -35.18 -11.06 -24.34
N ILE A 37 -36.11 -10.29 -23.79
CA ILE A 37 -36.55 -10.43 -22.40
C ILE A 37 -37.12 -11.83 -22.12
N SER A 38 -37.79 -12.47 -23.10
CA SER A 38 -38.34 -13.83 -22.91
C SER A 38 -37.25 -14.86 -22.70
N LYS A 39 -36.13 -14.78 -23.43
CA LYS A 39 -34.95 -15.63 -23.19
C LYS A 39 -34.32 -15.35 -21.84
N LEU A 40 -34.26 -14.09 -21.41
CA LEU A 40 -33.77 -13.74 -20.08
C LEU A 40 -34.61 -14.39 -18.98
N VAL A 41 -35.96 -14.29 -19.09
CA VAL A 41 -36.87 -14.93 -18.14
C VAL A 41 -36.77 -16.45 -18.18
N GLU A 42 -36.61 -17.08 -19.37
CA GLU A 42 -36.40 -18.52 -19.51
C GLU A 42 -35.08 -18.97 -18.86
N ALA A 43 -34.00 -18.21 -19.04
CA ALA A 43 -32.71 -18.47 -18.42
C ALA A 43 -32.75 -18.40 -16.90
N ILE A 44 -33.51 -17.44 -16.36
CA ILE A 44 -33.78 -17.31 -14.92
C ILE A 44 -34.59 -18.52 -14.42
N ALA A 45 -35.69 -18.86 -15.13
CA ALA A 45 -36.55 -19.98 -14.73
C ALA A 45 -35.83 -21.34 -14.80
N SER A 46 -34.92 -21.51 -15.76
CA SER A 46 -34.10 -22.71 -15.93
C SER A 46 -32.84 -22.74 -15.03
N LYS A 47 -32.64 -21.72 -14.17
CA LYS A 47 -31.47 -21.56 -13.29
C LYS A 47 -30.12 -21.45 -14.04
N GLN A 48 -30.14 -21.06 -15.31
CA GLN A 48 -28.91 -20.71 -16.04
C GLN A 48 -28.38 -19.36 -15.52
N ILE A 49 -29.27 -18.49 -15.07
CA ILE A 49 -28.94 -17.23 -14.40
C ILE A 49 -29.51 -17.29 -12.97
N GLN A 50 -28.67 -17.00 -11.99
CA GLN A 50 -29.09 -16.93 -10.60
C GLN A 50 -29.42 -15.47 -10.26
N ILE A 51 -30.64 -15.23 -9.79
CA ILE A 51 -31.06 -13.92 -9.25
C ILE A 51 -30.75 -13.91 -7.77
N SER A 52 -29.96 -12.96 -7.31
CA SER A 52 -29.76 -12.69 -5.90
C SER A 52 -30.32 -11.32 -5.53
N LYS A 53 -30.71 -11.15 -4.28
CA LYS A 53 -31.08 -9.83 -3.75
C LYS A 53 -29.84 -8.96 -3.67
N ASN A 54 -29.98 -7.67 -3.96
CA ASN A 54 -28.87 -6.70 -3.81
C ASN A 54 -28.52 -6.40 -2.34
N ASN A 55 -29.10 -7.13 -1.39
CA ASN A 55 -28.91 -7.01 0.06
C ASN A 55 -28.71 -8.40 0.72
N ASP A 56 -28.03 -9.31 0.05
CA ASP A 56 -27.78 -10.68 0.50
C ASP A 56 -26.39 -10.89 1.13
N TRP A 57 -25.59 -9.83 1.23
CA TRP A 57 -24.30 -9.92 1.88
C TRP A 57 -24.43 -9.85 3.40
N SER A 58 -23.77 -10.79 4.09
CA SER A 58 -23.69 -10.73 5.53
C SER A 58 -22.88 -9.54 6.00
N SER A 59 -23.17 -9.07 7.21
CA SER A 59 -22.39 -7.98 7.85
C SER A 59 -20.90 -8.31 7.90
N ASP A 60 -20.52 -9.55 8.19
CA ASP A 60 -19.13 -9.98 8.26
C ASP A 60 -18.42 -9.87 6.91
N ARG A 61 -19.13 -10.20 5.80
CA ARG A 61 -18.59 -10.03 4.45
C ARG A 61 -18.34 -8.56 4.14
N ILE A 62 -19.31 -7.70 4.44
CA ILE A 62 -19.17 -6.25 4.22
C ILE A 62 -18.01 -5.70 5.05
N GLU A 63 -17.88 -6.12 6.31
CA GLU A 63 -16.81 -5.67 7.19
C GLU A 63 -15.43 -6.12 6.69
N ALA A 64 -15.29 -7.39 6.27
CA ALA A 64 -14.05 -7.90 5.69
C ALA A 64 -13.63 -7.15 4.42
N LEU A 65 -14.59 -6.86 3.53
CA LEU A 65 -14.32 -6.08 2.31
C LEU A 65 -14.02 -4.61 2.62
N ALA A 66 -14.71 -4.01 3.61
CA ALA A 66 -14.42 -2.66 4.08
C ALA A 66 -13.03 -2.55 4.70
N GLN A 67 -12.59 -3.57 5.45
CA GLN A 67 -11.25 -3.65 5.98
C GLN A 67 -10.22 -3.79 4.85
N THR A 68 -10.49 -4.65 3.87
CA THR A 68 -9.63 -4.80 2.67
C THR A 68 -9.51 -3.48 1.92
N PHE A 69 -10.62 -2.76 1.71
CA PHE A 69 -10.60 -1.43 1.10
C PHE A 69 -9.68 -0.46 1.85
N ARG A 70 -9.80 -0.39 3.19
CA ARG A 70 -8.94 0.47 4.02
C ARG A 70 -7.46 0.09 3.90
N LEU A 71 -7.16 -1.21 3.96
CA LEU A 71 -5.80 -1.70 3.78
C LEU A 71 -5.23 -1.31 2.40
N LEU A 72 -6.01 -1.45 1.32
CA LEU A 72 -5.58 -1.03 -0.02
C LEU A 72 -5.28 0.47 -0.08
N VAL A 73 -6.10 1.30 0.58
CA VAL A 73 -5.85 2.75 0.69
C VAL A 73 -4.58 3.01 1.48
N ASP A 74 -4.40 2.36 2.63
CA ASP A 74 -3.24 2.52 3.52
C ASP A 74 -1.94 2.06 2.84
N TYR A 75 -1.99 1.02 1.99
CA TYR A 75 -0.86 0.54 1.19
C TYR A 75 -0.64 1.35 -0.10
N GLY A 76 -1.51 2.32 -0.41
CA GLY A 76 -1.41 3.14 -1.61
C GLY A 76 -1.79 2.42 -2.90
N GLU A 77 -2.43 1.28 -2.83
CA GLU A 77 -2.97 0.52 -3.96
C GLU A 77 -4.29 1.14 -4.45
N LEU A 78 -4.23 2.41 -4.87
CA LEU A 78 -5.40 3.24 -5.11
C LEU A 78 -6.30 2.72 -6.24
N GLU A 79 -5.72 2.16 -7.31
CA GLU A 79 -6.50 1.54 -8.41
C GLU A 79 -7.34 0.36 -7.90
N LYS A 80 -6.73 -0.51 -7.07
CA LYS A 80 -7.43 -1.65 -6.47
C LYS A 80 -8.44 -1.20 -5.41
N ALA A 81 -8.10 -0.16 -4.64
CA ALA A 81 -9.01 0.44 -3.68
C ALA A 81 -10.25 1.03 -4.38
N GLN A 82 -10.09 1.65 -5.54
CA GLN A 82 -11.20 2.19 -6.34
C GLN A 82 -12.14 1.10 -6.86
N VAL A 83 -11.59 -0.02 -7.34
CA VAL A 83 -12.40 -1.19 -7.74
C VAL A 83 -13.20 -1.73 -6.55
N MET A 84 -12.56 -1.87 -5.38
CA MET A 84 -13.21 -2.33 -4.15
C MET A 84 -14.26 -1.34 -3.65
N ALA A 85 -13.99 -0.04 -3.73
CA ALA A 85 -14.93 1.03 -3.38
C ALA A 85 -16.20 0.97 -4.23
N ASN A 86 -16.06 0.84 -5.55
CA ASN A 86 -17.19 0.72 -6.47
C ASN A 86 -18.01 -0.54 -6.19
N LEU A 87 -17.36 -1.69 -6.01
CA LEU A 87 -18.02 -2.95 -5.64
C LEU A 87 -18.85 -2.82 -4.36
N LEU A 88 -18.33 -2.13 -3.35
CA LEU A 88 -19.06 -1.90 -2.10
C LEU A 88 -20.23 -0.95 -2.30
N LEU A 89 -20.09 0.15 -3.08
CA LEU A 89 -21.17 1.12 -3.32
C LEU A 89 -22.36 0.53 -4.06
N GLU A 90 -22.18 -0.52 -4.83
CA GLU A 90 -23.28 -1.25 -5.48
C GLU A 90 -24.22 -1.92 -4.49
N ARG A 91 -23.80 -2.04 -3.21
CA ARG A 91 -24.57 -2.75 -2.17
C ARG A 91 -25.46 -1.80 -1.37
N SER A 92 -26.70 -2.22 -1.15
CA SER A 92 -27.67 -1.45 -0.36
C SER A 92 -27.50 -1.60 1.15
N GLU A 93 -26.81 -2.65 1.61
CA GLU A 93 -26.58 -2.95 3.05
C GLU A 93 -25.53 -2.07 3.72
N LEU A 94 -24.77 -1.30 2.93
CA LEU A 94 -23.76 -0.41 3.48
C LEU A 94 -24.37 0.58 4.47
N ASN A 95 -23.82 0.60 5.68
CA ASN A 95 -24.18 1.64 6.65
C ASN A 95 -23.72 3.03 6.18
N SER A 96 -24.40 4.06 6.63
CA SER A 96 -24.13 5.45 6.21
C SER A 96 -22.70 5.95 6.49
N PRO A 97 -22.02 5.57 7.58
CA PRO A 97 -20.63 5.96 7.81
C PRO A 97 -19.66 5.36 6.78
N LEU A 98 -19.78 4.07 6.48
CA LEU A 98 -18.92 3.40 5.50
C LEU A 98 -19.16 3.95 4.09
N ARG A 99 -20.43 4.11 3.70
CA ARG A 99 -20.81 4.70 2.41
C ARG A 99 -20.18 6.08 2.23
N ARG A 100 -20.32 6.98 3.21
CA ARG A 100 -19.71 8.32 3.15
C ARG A 100 -18.18 8.28 3.07
N SER A 101 -17.53 7.35 3.78
CA SER A 101 -16.09 7.18 3.70
C SER A 101 -15.63 6.77 2.31
N ILE A 102 -16.35 5.87 1.67
CA ILE A 102 -16.06 5.40 0.31
C ILE A 102 -16.33 6.50 -0.72
N GLU A 103 -17.47 7.19 -0.63
CA GLU A 103 -17.81 8.32 -1.50
C GLU A 103 -16.75 9.42 -1.41
N HIS A 104 -16.33 9.76 -0.19
CA HIS A 104 -15.25 10.74 0.03
C HIS A 104 -13.91 10.33 -0.60
N PHE A 105 -13.57 9.04 -0.58
CA PHE A 105 -12.38 8.53 -1.26
C PHE A 105 -12.50 8.64 -2.78
N LEU A 106 -13.68 8.34 -3.35
CA LEU A 106 -13.93 8.41 -4.80
C LEU A 106 -14.02 9.85 -5.30
N ASP A 107 -14.55 10.77 -4.49
CA ASP A 107 -14.65 12.19 -4.81
C ASP A 107 -13.30 12.92 -4.78
N LYS A 108 -12.30 12.33 -4.12
CA LYS A 108 -10.91 12.80 -4.18
C LYS A 108 -10.17 11.98 -5.24
N PRO A 109 -10.10 12.45 -6.50
CA PRO A 109 -9.27 11.78 -7.49
C PRO A 109 -7.85 11.71 -6.93
N PRO A 110 -7.18 10.55 -7.07
CA PRO A 110 -5.78 10.46 -6.70
C PRO A 110 -5.02 11.58 -7.41
N GLU A 111 -4.22 12.32 -6.66
CA GLU A 111 -3.47 13.47 -7.16
C GLU A 111 -2.73 13.09 -8.46
N ILE A 112 -2.81 13.93 -9.48
CA ILE A 112 -2.28 13.64 -10.83
C ILE A 112 -0.83 13.18 -10.77
N TRP A 113 -0.04 13.74 -9.85
CA TRP A 113 1.35 13.35 -9.64
C TRP A 113 1.49 11.89 -9.18
N ARG A 114 0.52 11.35 -8.43
CA ARG A 114 0.58 9.98 -7.94
C ARG A 114 0.52 8.97 -9.09
N HIS A 115 -0.43 9.13 -10.00
CA HIS A 115 -0.51 8.30 -11.20
C HIS A 115 0.75 8.40 -12.06
N THR A 116 1.35 9.60 -12.12
CA THR A 116 2.58 9.82 -12.87
C THR A 116 3.75 9.06 -12.25
N ILE A 117 3.92 9.09 -10.91
CA ILE A 117 4.94 8.32 -10.20
C ILE A 117 4.73 6.81 -10.42
N ASP A 118 3.51 6.30 -10.20
CA ASP A 118 3.21 4.87 -10.37
C ASP A 118 3.48 4.41 -11.80
N ARG A 119 3.14 5.22 -12.80
CA ARG A 119 3.47 4.95 -14.20
C ARG A 119 4.97 4.88 -14.43
N TYR A 120 5.77 5.83 -13.93
CA TYR A 120 7.21 5.85 -14.11
C TYR A 120 7.88 4.68 -13.39
N ILE A 121 7.41 4.28 -12.21
CA ILE A 121 7.89 3.08 -11.53
C ILE A 121 7.62 1.83 -12.39
N LYS A 122 6.39 1.67 -12.90
CA LYS A 122 6.00 0.54 -13.78
C LYS A 122 6.83 0.49 -15.08
N GLN A 123 7.16 1.66 -15.64
CA GLN A 123 7.93 1.79 -16.90
C GLN A 123 9.45 1.77 -16.69
N HIS A 124 9.92 1.70 -15.44
CA HIS A 124 11.34 1.86 -15.10
C HIS A 124 11.94 3.15 -15.67
N GLN A 125 11.17 4.25 -15.65
CA GLN A 125 11.53 5.56 -16.17
C GLN A 125 12.06 6.45 -15.04
N PRO A 126 13.35 6.88 -15.07
CA PRO A 126 13.85 7.86 -14.12
C PRO A 126 13.10 9.19 -14.25
N PHE A 127 12.91 9.85 -13.10
CA PHE A 127 12.11 11.08 -13.04
C PHE A 127 12.66 12.08 -12.03
N ARG A 128 12.26 13.32 -12.18
CA ARG A 128 12.52 14.41 -11.23
C ARG A 128 11.29 14.66 -10.39
N LEU A 129 11.48 14.74 -9.08
CA LEU A 129 10.44 14.99 -8.09
C LEU A 129 10.71 16.30 -7.36
N ARG A 130 9.71 17.19 -7.30
CA ARG A 130 9.69 18.31 -6.38
C ARG A 130 9.02 17.88 -5.05
N TYR A 131 9.68 18.17 -3.95
CA TYR A 131 9.29 17.72 -2.62
C TYR A 131 9.43 18.85 -1.60
N LEU A 132 8.50 18.94 -0.65
CA LEU A 132 8.59 19.85 0.49
C LEU A 132 9.14 19.11 1.70
N ASP A 133 10.18 19.62 2.33
CA ASP A 133 10.71 19.04 3.56
C ASP A 133 9.82 19.35 4.78
N ALA A 134 10.30 19.02 5.99
CA ALA A 134 9.54 19.26 7.22
C ALA A 134 9.38 20.75 7.56
N ALA A 135 10.22 21.62 6.98
CA ALA A 135 10.19 23.06 7.13
C ALA A 135 9.48 23.75 5.94
N GLU A 136 8.77 22.96 5.08
CA GLU A 136 8.09 23.42 3.86
C GLU A 136 9.05 24.02 2.82
N ALA A 137 10.36 23.77 2.94
CA ALA A 137 11.33 24.19 1.95
C ALA A 137 11.27 23.27 0.71
N PRO A 138 11.23 23.85 -0.52
CA PRO A 138 11.16 23.06 -1.73
C PRO A 138 12.54 22.50 -2.10
N HIS A 139 12.57 21.22 -2.44
CA HIS A 139 13.73 20.51 -2.97
C HIS A 139 13.37 19.80 -4.26
N GLU A 140 14.35 19.57 -5.12
CA GLU A 140 14.21 18.72 -6.31
C GLU A 140 15.18 17.55 -6.22
N PHE A 141 14.69 16.36 -6.61
CA PHE A 141 15.47 15.12 -6.56
C PHE A 141 15.38 14.39 -7.90
N ALA A 142 16.54 13.96 -8.41
CA ALA A 142 16.62 13.08 -9.57
C ALA A 142 16.58 11.62 -9.11
N ILE A 143 15.48 10.93 -9.40
CA ILE A 143 15.16 9.59 -8.91
C ILE A 143 15.41 8.56 -10.00
N TYR A 144 16.21 7.54 -9.68
CA TYR A 144 16.57 6.43 -10.57
C TYR A 144 16.09 5.07 -10.10
N TYR A 145 15.45 5.01 -8.95
CA TYR A 145 14.70 3.88 -8.43
C TYR A 145 13.67 4.40 -7.44
N ALA A 146 12.48 3.84 -7.47
CA ALA A 146 11.46 4.16 -6.48
C ALA A 146 10.55 2.97 -6.22
N LYS A 147 10.08 2.87 -4.98
CA LYS A 147 9.06 1.93 -4.52
C LYS A 147 8.15 2.63 -3.53
N VAL A 148 6.86 2.43 -3.66
CA VAL A 148 5.90 2.91 -2.65
C VAL A 148 5.79 1.88 -1.55
N THR A 149 6.00 2.31 -0.30
CA THR A 149 6.07 1.43 0.86
C THR A 149 5.34 2.07 2.04
N PRO A 150 4.50 1.32 2.76
CA PRO A 150 3.93 1.79 4.02
C PRO A 150 4.96 1.69 5.14
N HIS A 151 5.10 2.77 5.92
CA HIS A 151 5.87 2.81 7.16
C HIS A 151 5.07 3.59 8.23
N ASP A 152 4.97 3.08 9.44
CA ASP A 152 4.33 3.76 10.58
C ASP A 152 2.98 4.41 10.25
N LYS A 153 2.06 3.67 9.63
CA LYS A 153 0.71 4.13 9.23
C LYS A 153 0.69 5.25 8.18
N ARG A 154 1.78 5.47 7.47
CA ARG A 154 1.89 6.46 6.38
C ARG A 154 2.51 5.82 5.15
N ILE A 155 2.28 6.44 4.01
CA ILE A 155 2.82 5.97 2.74
C ILE A 155 4.04 6.81 2.37
N TYR A 156 5.10 6.11 2.00
CA TYR A 156 6.37 6.71 1.61
C TYR A 156 6.79 6.25 0.21
N LEU A 157 7.60 7.09 -0.41
CA LEU A 157 8.35 6.76 -1.61
C LEU A 157 9.79 6.47 -1.19
N ASP A 158 10.14 5.20 -1.06
CA ASP A 158 11.52 4.78 -0.89
C ASP A 158 12.20 4.84 -2.25
N CYS A 159 13.26 5.62 -2.36
CA CYS A 159 13.89 5.89 -3.65
C CYS A 159 15.39 6.07 -3.56
N TRP A 160 16.04 5.83 -4.69
CA TRP A 160 17.45 6.13 -4.90
C TRP A 160 17.60 7.42 -5.71
N CYS A 161 18.33 8.40 -5.16
CA CYS A 161 18.55 9.70 -5.76
C CYS A 161 20.03 9.92 -6.05
N VAL A 162 20.36 10.60 -7.15
CA VAL A 162 21.73 11.03 -7.42
C VAL A 162 22.15 12.13 -6.44
N ASP A 163 21.22 12.98 -6.07
CA ASP A 163 21.48 14.12 -5.20
C ASP A 163 21.82 13.67 -3.78
N ILE A 164 23.03 14.02 -3.34
CA ILE A 164 23.49 13.78 -1.98
C ILE A 164 23.09 14.98 -1.12
N ALA A 165 21.99 14.87 -0.39
CA ALA A 165 21.73 15.84 0.67
C ALA A 165 22.59 15.52 1.90
N LYS A 166 22.85 16.52 2.77
CA LYS A 166 23.40 16.30 4.11
C LYS A 166 22.38 15.46 4.91
N SER A 167 22.47 14.13 4.79
CA SER A 167 21.60 13.24 5.52
C SER A 167 22.39 12.62 6.68
N ASP A 168 21.71 12.38 7.78
CA ASP A 168 22.23 11.70 8.98
C ASP A 168 22.34 10.18 8.77
N THR A 169 22.59 9.75 7.54
CA THR A 169 22.74 8.35 7.16
C THR A 169 24.22 7.97 6.98
N VAL A 170 24.52 6.69 6.94
CA VAL A 170 25.86 6.19 6.63
C VAL A 170 26.18 6.40 5.14
N THR A 171 27.47 6.54 4.82
CA THR A 171 27.92 6.86 3.45
C THR A 171 27.42 5.86 2.42
N ALA A 172 27.40 4.57 2.77
CA ALA A 172 26.94 3.51 1.87
C ALA A 172 25.46 3.63 1.47
N LEU A 173 24.64 4.35 2.24
CA LEU A 173 23.21 4.57 1.98
C LEU A 173 22.88 6.04 1.65
N GLN A 174 23.87 6.87 1.39
CA GLN A 174 23.69 8.32 1.20
C GLN A 174 22.78 8.71 0.03
N HIS A 175 22.55 7.82 -0.92
CA HIS A 175 21.66 8.03 -2.06
C HIS A 175 20.22 7.60 -1.79
N ASN A 176 19.99 6.79 -0.78
CA ASN A 176 18.66 6.35 -0.42
C ASN A 176 17.88 7.46 0.28
N ARG A 177 16.63 7.64 -0.13
CA ARG A 177 15.69 8.61 0.46
C ARG A 177 14.36 7.94 0.71
N CYS A 178 13.66 8.44 1.70
CA CYS A 178 12.32 8.02 2.04
C CYS A 178 11.44 9.27 2.16
N PHE A 179 10.63 9.55 1.14
CA PHE A 179 9.80 10.73 1.05
C PHE A 179 8.36 10.40 1.46
N ARG A 180 7.79 11.19 2.35
CA ARG A 180 6.36 11.09 2.68
C ARG A 180 5.55 11.55 1.48
N LEU A 181 4.63 10.74 1.01
CA LEU A 181 3.81 11.08 -0.16
C LEU A 181 2.90 12.28 0.10
N ASP A 182 2.42 12.46 1.32
CA ASP A 182 1.57 13.60 1.71
C ASP A 182 2.30 14.96 1.77
N ARG A 183 3.62 14.99 1.49
CA ARG A 183 4.43 16.21 1.35
C ARG A 183 4.80 16.53 -0.10
N ILE A 184 4.32 15.75 -1.03
CA ILE A 184 4.44 16.09 -2.45
C ILE A 184 3.35 17.11 -2.75
N PRO A 185 3.68 18.31 -3.23
CA PRO A 185 2.67 19.32 -3.54
C PRO A 185 1.67 18.81 -4.59
N PRO A 186 0.36 19.15 -4.46
CA PRO A 186 -0.65 18.73 -5.43
C PRO A 186 -0.31 19.10 -6.87
N GLU A 187 0.33 20.27 -7.05
CA GLU A 187 0.79 20.80 -8.34
C GLU A 187 2.20 20.33 -8.73
N ALA A 188 2.78 19.36 -8.01
CA ALA A 188 4.14 18.92 -8.29
C ALA A 188 4.27 18.39 -9.73
N ALA A 189 5.12 19.04 -10.50
CA ALA A 189 5.49 18.57 -11.82
C ALA A 189 6.46 17.40 -11.68
N ILE A 190 6.00 16.21 -12.02
CA ILE A 190 6.86 15.03 -12.13
C ILE A 190 7.30 14.90 -13.57
N THR A 191 8.59 15.11 -13.84
CA THR A 191 9.13 15.13 -15.20
C THR A 191 10.07 13.96 -15.45
N PRO A 192 10.00 13.29 -16.62
CA PRO A 192 10.93 12.23 -16.95
C PRO A 192 12.33 12.81 -17.17
N ILE A 193 13.35 12.05 -16.77
CA ILE A 193 14.75 12.39 -17.05
C ILE A 193 15.43 11.23 -17.78
N GLN A 194 16.53 11.52 -18.46
CA GLN A 194 17.34 10.49 -19.10
C GLN A 194 18.16 9.72 -18.06
N GLY A 195 18.40 8.45 -18.33
CA GLY A 195 19.25 7.61 -17.50
C GLY A 195 18.73 6.18 -17.40
N LYS A 196 19.51 5.32 -16.76
CA LYS A 196 19.17 3.92 -16.57
C LYS A 196 18.52 3.74 -15.20
N TRP A 197 17.33 3.12 -15.17
CA TRP A 197 16.67 2.72 -13.94
C TRP A 197 17.50 1.70 -13.17
N ARG A 198 17.61 1.86 -11.86
CA ARG A 198 18.30 0.91 -10.98
C ARG A 198 17.35 -0.23 -10.60
N SER A 199 17.90 -1.39 -10.26
CA SER A 199 17.11 -2.55 -9.86
C SER A 199 16.62 -2.47 -8.40
N GLN A 200 17.33 -1.73 -7.54
CA GLN A 200 17.05 -1.67 -6.11
C GLN A 200 17.74 -0.47 -5.44
N LEU A 201 17.40 -0.24 -4.18
CA LEU A 201 18.12 0.66 -3.26
C LEU A 201 19.51 0.11 -2.94
N ASP A 202 20.40 0.99 -2.49
CA ASP A 202 21.64 0.55 -1.86
C ASP A 202 21.32 -0.18 -0.56
N GLN A 203 22.09 -1.22 -0.25
CA GLN A 203 21.87 -2.08 0.91
C GLN A 203 23.17 -2.31 1.66
N ILE A 204 23.06 -2.46 2.98
CA ILE A 204 24.15 -2.89 3.86
C ILE A 204 23.67 -3.99 4.77
N LEU A 205 24.62 -4.81 5.24
CA LEU A 205 24.38 -5.78 6.29
C LEU A 205 24.64 -5.12 7.65
N VAL A 206 23.70 -5.31 8.58
CA VAL A 206 23.85 -4.89 9.96
C VAL A 206 23.72 -6.11 10.86
N THR A 207 24.71 -6.30 11.74
CA THR A 207 24.71 -7.35 12.76
C THR A 207 24.39 -6.73 14.11
N PHE A 208 23.43 -7.31 14.81
CA PHE A 208 23.04 -6.88 16.15
C PHE A 208 22.73 -8.09 17.03
N ASN A 209 22.96 -7.93 18.32
CA ASN A 209 22.68 -8.93 19.34
C ASN A 209 21.38 -8.60 20.07
N LEU A 210 20.60 -9.62 20.34
CA LEU A 210 19.43 -9.59 21.20
C LEU A 210 19.69 -10.38 22.46
N SER A 211 19.37 -9.82 23.62
CA SER A 211 19.60 -10.43 24.93
C SER A 211 18.29 -10.60 25.72
N GLY A 212 18.38 -11.22 26.88
CA GLY A 212 17.26 -11.39 27.78
C GLY A 212 16.08 -12.11 27.14
N ASN A 213 14.88 -11.72 27.54
CA ASN A 213 13.63 -12.28 27.02
C ASN A 213 13.41 -11.98 25.53
N LEU A 214 13.98 -10.90 25.03
CA LEU A 214 13.86 -10.50 23.62
C LEU A 214 14.52 -11.52 22.70
N ALA A 215 15.65 -12.11 23.09
CA ALA A 215 16.33 -13.12 22.30
C ALA A 215 15.44 -14.33 21.98
N PHE A 216 14.58 -14.72 22.93
CA PHE A 216 13.62 -15.82 22.75
C PHE A 216 12.34 -15.40 22.04
N ALA A 217 11.85 -14.19 22.31
CA ALA A 217 10.61 -13.67 21.74
C ALA A 217 10.75 -13.22 20.28
N TYR A 218 11.97 -12.98 19.84
CA TYR A 218 12.24 -12.48 18.50
C TYR A 218 11.83 -13.47 17.42
N GLN A 219 11.01 -12.99 16.47
CA GLN A 219 10.63 -13.74 15.27
C GLN A 219 11.46 -13.24 14.08
N PRO A 220 12.13 -14.14 13.33
CA PRO A 220 12.89 -13.78 12.15
C PRO A 220 12.04 -13.05 11.12
N ARG A 221 12.64 -12.12 10.39
CA ARG A 221 12.04 -11.38 9.28
C ARG A 221 12.65 -11.80 7.95
N ASP A 222 11.99 -11.47 6.86
CA ASP A 222 12.45 -11.80 5.52
C ASP A 222 13.79 -11.16 5.17
N GLU A 223 14.11 -10.01 5.79
CA GLU A 223 15.37 -9.29 5.61
C GLU A 223 16.53 -9.86 6.43
N ASP A 224 16.28 -10.79 7.35
CA ASP A 224 17.32 -11.44 8.16
C ASP A 224 18.05 -12.48 7.33
N VAL A 225 19.35 -12.23 7.11
CA VAL A 225 20.24 -13.10 6.32
C VAL A 225 20.81 -14.20 7.18
N ASP A 226 21.06 -13.92 8.47
CA ASP A 226 21.55 -14.87 9.45
C ASP A 226 20.90 -14.65 10.82
N ASN A 227 20.79 -15.76 11.57
CA ASN A 227 20.11 -15.76 12.86
C ASN A 227 20.64 -16.93 13.70
N THR A 228 21.60 -16.67 14.57
CA THR A 228 22.33 -17.66 15.31
C THR A 228 22.33 -17.38 16.81
N TRP A 229 22.35 -18.46 17.62
CA TRP A 229 22.56 -18.36 19.06
C TRP A 229 24.05 -18.37 19.36
N LEU A 230 24.50 -17.41 20.16
CA LEU A 230 25.90 -17.39 20.61
C LEU A 230 26.04 -18.28 21.84
N GLU A 231 27.15 -19.02 21.88
CA GLU A 231 27.55 -19.83 23.06
C GLU A 231 28.16 -18.90 24.14
N THR A 232 27.32 -18.08 24.78
CA THR A 232 27.67 -17.14 25.85
C THR A 232 27.03 -17.57 27.16
N GLY A 233 27.49 -17.09 28.31
CA GLY A 233 26.88 -17.42 29.61
C GLY A 233 25.40 -17.09 29.69
N PRO A 234 24.94 -15.82 29.53
CA PRO A 234 23.58 -15.51 29.25
C PRO A 234 23.24 -15.77 27.77
N PRO A 235 22.04 -16.26 27.43
CA PRO A 235 21.64 -16.52 26.06
C PRO A 235 21.59 -15.20 25.25
N VAL A 236 22.35 -15.17 24.16
CA VAL A 236 22.36 -14.05 23.20
C VAL A 236 22.07 -14.60 21.81
N ARG A 237 21.18 -13.92 21.11
CA ARG A 237 20.82 -14.24 19.73
C ARG A 237 21.38 -13.18 18.81
N GLN A 238 22.27 -13.55 17.90
CA GLN A 238 22.84 -12.65 16.93
C GLN A 238 22.07 -12.70 15.62
N ILE A 239 21.71 -11.54 15.12
CA ILE A 239 20.99 -11.37 13.86
C ILE A 239 21.86 -10.57 12.90
N THR A 240 21.94 -11.03 11.64
CA THR A 240 22.49 -10.23 10.54
C THR A 240 21.37 -9.91 9.57
N ARG A 241 21.11 -8.63 9.35
CA ARG A 241 19.98 -8.13 8.53
C ARG A 241 20.47 -7.24 7.42
N THR A 242 19.81 -7.36 6.26
CA THR A 242 19.96 -6.41 5.15
C THR A 242 19.07 -5.19 5.40
N ILE A 243 19.64 -3.99 5.41
CA ILE A 243 18.87 -2.76 5.53
C ILE A 243 19.18 -1.80 4.39
N SER A 244 18.19 -0.98 4.01
CA SER A 244 18.32 0.12 3.04
C SER A 244 18.14 1.50 3.68
N SER A 245 17.81 1.57 4.98
CA SER A 245 17.59 2.81 5.71
C SER A 245 17.99 2.66 7.18
N THR A 246 19.00 3.42 7.60
CA THR A 246 19.36 3.51 9.03
C THR A 246 18.27 4.18 9.85
N PHE A 247 17.53 5.13 9.28
CA PHE A 247 16.44 5.81 9.96
C PHE A 247 15.36 4.82 10.44
N TRP A 248 14.88 3.95 9.54
CA TRP A 248 13.86 2.96 9.88
C TRP A 248 14.43 1.87 10.79
N PHE A 249 15.64 1.43 10.54
CA PHE A 249 16.32 0.45 11.39
C PHE A 249 16.44 0.94 12.84
N TYR A 250 16.91 2.17 13.07
CA TYR A 250 17.04 2.72 14.43
C TYR A 250 15.68 2.88 15.11
N ARG A 251 14.64 3.27 14.39
CA ARG A 251 13.28 3.36 14.95
C ARG A 251 12.71 2.00 15.34
N GLU A 252 13.08 0.97 14.64
CA GLU A 252 12.69 -0.39 14.95
C GLU A 252 13.37 -0.93 16.22
N ILE A 253 14.68 -0.73 16.34
CA ILE A 253 15.45 -1.30 17.46
C ILE A 253 15.40 -0.46 18.73
N MET A 254 15.13 0.85 18.63
CA MET A 254 15.08 1.74 19.79
C MET A 254 14.15 1.26 20.92
N PRO A 255 12.95 0.71 20.66
CA PRO A 255 12.09 0.14 21.70
C PRO A 255 12.66 -1.07 22.43
N TYR A 256 13.70 -1.72 21.88
CA TYR A 256 14.35 -2.87 22.50
C TYR A 256 15.33 -2.47 23.59
N ALA A 257 15.66 -1.18 23.69
CA ALA A 257 16.48 -0.58 24.74
C ALA A 257 17.80 -1.37 24.99
N GLU A 258 18.03 -1.74 26.27
CA GLU A 258 19.21 -2.48 26.69
C GLU A 258 19.29 -3.94 26.18
N ASP A 259 18.18 -4.46 25.69
CA ASP A 259 18.15 -5.84 25.17
C ASP A 259 18.64 -5.95 23.71
N CYS A 260 19.02 -4.83 23.06
CA CYS A 260 19.52 -4.82 21.69
C CYS A 260 20.84 -4.03 21.57
N GLU A 261 21.89 -4.67 21.04
CA GLU A 261 23.16 -4.04 20.77
C GLU A 261 23.56 -4.19 19.30
N ILE A 262 23.84 -3.07 18.61
CA ILE A 262 24.43 -3.09 17.26
C ILE A 262 25.90 -3.47 17.36
N ILE A 263 26.31 -4.50 16.62
CA ILE A 263 27.69 -5.01 16.61
C ILE A 263 28.46 -4.46 15.41
N ALA A 264 27.86 -4.49 14.23
CA ALA A 264 28.50 -4.07 12.97
C ALA A 264 27.46 -3.54 11.97
N PRO A 265 27.87 -2.69 11.03
CA PRO A 265 29.18 -2.06 10.87
C PRO A 265 29.38 -0.89 11.86
N ASP A 266 30.63 -0.48 12.06
CA ASP A 266 31.02 0.52 13.06
C ASP A 266 30.31 1.87 12.83
N ASP A 267 30.20 2.34 11.60
CA ASP A 267 29.56 3.61 11.26
C ASP A 267 28.06 3.63 11.61
N VAL A 268 27.36 2.50 11.51
CA VAL A 268 25.97 2.34 11.96
C VAL A 268 25.91 2.35 13.49
N ARG A 269 26.81 1.62 14.15
CA ARG A 269 26.90 1.56 15.60
C ARG A 269 27.18 2.95 16.21
N GLU A 270 28.19 3.65 15.69
CA GLU A 270 28.58 4.98 16.16
C GLU A 270 27.42 5.99 16.06
N LYS A 271 26.75 6.04 14.91
CA LYS A 271 25.58 6.92 14.73
C LYS A 271 24.42 6.59 15.68
N PHE A 272 24.22 5.32 15.99
CA PHE A 272 23.22 4.93 16.98
C PHE A 272 23.64 5.36 18.39
N GLN A 273 24.92 5.16 18.76
CA GLN A 273 25.47 5.64 20.04
C GLN A 273 25.32 7.14 20.21
N GLU A 274 25.57 7.94 19.16
CA GLU A 274 25.33 9.39 19.18
C GLU A 274 23.87 9.74 19.50
N LYS A 275 22.91 9.00 18.93
CA LYS A 275 21.47 9.19 19.23
C LYS A 275 21.12 8.84 20.67
N VAL A 276 21.62 7.71 21.17
CA VAL A 276 21.43 7.29 22.56
C VAL A 276 22.05 8.29 23.53
N ARG A 277 23.26 8.76 23.24
CA ARG A 277 23.94 9.79 24.03
C ARG A 277 23.16 11.10 24.04
N SER A 278 22.63 11.54 22.90
CA SER A 278 21.81 12.74 22.80
C SER A 278 20.52 12.61 23.63
N LEU A 279 19.92 11.42 23.63
CA LEU A 279 18.75 11.13 24.46
C LEU A 279 19.11 11.17 25.95
N TYR A 280 20.17 10.49 26.36
CA TYR A 280 20.65 10.49 27.75
C TYR A 280 20.90 11.91 28.26
N LEU A 281 21.59 12.75 27.50
CA LEU A 281 21.86 14.15 27.90
C LEU A 281 20.59 14.96 28.11
N ARG A 282 19.52 14.73 27.34
CA ARG A 282 18.24 15.43 27.52
C ARG A 282 17.54 15.07 28.83
N TYR A 283 17.73 13.86 29.33
CA TYR A 283 17.13 13.41 30.59
C TYR A 283 18.03 13.68 31.81
N SER A 284 19.34 13.80 31.62
CA SER A 284 20.32 14.08 32.71
C SER A 284 20.47 15.57 33.03
N LEU A 285 19.94 16.48 32.20
CA LEU A 285 20.03 17.96 32.42
C LEU A 285 19.01 18.50 33.46
N HIS A 286 18.32 17.63 34.17
CA HIS A 286 17.31 17.98 35.17
C HIS A 286 17.72 17.57 36.60
N GLU A 287 18.96 17.11 36.80
CA GLU A 287 19.62 17.01 38.10
C GLU A 287 20.58 18.20 38.32
#